data_aa565d140f1a6d34e30954018f0d9e65
#
_entry.id   aa565d140f1a6d34e30954018f0d9e65
#
_cell.length_a   1.000
_cell.length_b   1.000
_cell.length_c   1.000
_cell.angle_alpha   90.00
_cell.angle_beta   90.00
_cell.angle_gamma   90.00
#
_symmetry.space_group_name_H-M   'P 1'
#
loop_
_entity.id
_entity.type
_entity.pdbx_description
1 polymer ?
#
loop_
_entity_poly.entity_id
_entity_poly.type
_entity_poly.pdbx_seq_one_letter_code
_entity_poly.pdbx_strand_id
1 'polypeptide(L)' 'MIPLEVKCYSGYRGEETPRSMVLHGEEIRVKELIDSWLAPDHRYFKFTGSDHGTYIIRHDPQNNTWELTFYKEPPVVP' A
#
# COMPACT_ATOMS: atom_id res chain seq x y z
N MET A 1 -11.08 -5.64 -7.17
CA MET A 1 -9.86 -5.07 -6.59
C MET A 1 -8.77 -4.96 -7.63
N ILE A 2 -7.90 -4.00 -7.48
CA ILE A 2 -6.90 -3.70 -8.47
C ILE A 2 -5.58 -4.32 -8.04
N PRO A 3 -4.98 -5.21 -8.86
CA PRO A 3 -3.67 -5.76 -8.54
C PRO A 3 -2.58 -4.69 -8.62
N LEU A 4 -1.60 -4.80 -7.74
CA LEU A 4 -0.51 -3.83 -7.63
C LEU A 4 0.84 -4.52 -7.68
N GLU A 5 1.84 -3.80 -8.16
CA GLU A 5 3.23 -4.10 -7.90
C GLU A 5 3.67 -3.25 -6.72
N VAL A 6 4.22 -3.86 -5.70
CA VAL A 6 4.64 -3.16 -4.50
C VAL A 6 6.10 -3.46 -4.22
N LYS A 7 6.86 -2.42 -3.98
CA LYS A 7 8.24 -2.52 -3.51
C LYS A 7 8.25 -2.28 -2.02
N CYS A 8 8.94 -3.13 -1.30
CA CYS A 8 8.99 -3.08 0.15
C CYS A 8 10.39 -2.76 0.64
N TYR A 9 10.47 -2.25 1.86
CA TYR A 9 11.74 -2.18 2.55
C TYR A 9 12.17 -3.61 2.85
N SER A 10 13.44 -3.91 2.60
CA SER A 10 14.00 -5.18 3.00
C SER A 10 14.13 -5.17 4.51
N GLY A 11 13.22 -5.88 5.17
CA GLY A 11 13.22 -5.96 6.61
C GLY A 11 13.76 -7.29 7.10
N TYR A 12 14.09 -7.34 8.35
CA TYR A 12 14.37 -8.58 9.03
C TYR A 12 13.10 -9.43 9.10
N ARG A 13 13.26 -10.74 8.96
CA ARG A 13 12.19 -11.71 9.23
C ARG A 13 11.01 -11.66 8.28
N GLY A 14 11.21 -11.16 7.09
CA GLY A 14 10.14 -11.17 6.10
C GLY A 14 8.99 -10.22 6.42
N GLU A 15 9.16 -9.30 7.35
CA GLU A 15 8.19 -8.24 7.54
C GLU A 15 8.38 -7.21 6.44
N GLU A 16 7.52 -7.28 5.46
CA GLU A 16 7.57 -6.39 4.32
C GLU A 16 6.67 -5.18 4.56
N THR A 17 7.31 -4.03 4.70
CA THR A 17 6.57 -2.76 4.78
C THR A 17 6.64 -2.08 3.43
N PRO A 18 5.49 -1.69 2.85
CA PRO A 18 5.47 -1.03 1.55
C PRO A 18 6.28 0.26 1.54
N ARG A 19 7.07 0.44 0.51
CA ARG A 19 7.83 1.64 0.25
C ARG A 19 7.25 2.42 -0.92
N SER A 20 6.83 1.70 -1.95
CA SER A 20 6.21 2.28 -3.13
C SER A 20 5.33 1.24 -3.82
N MET A 21 4.46 1.72 -4.67
CA MET A 21 3.62 0.85 -5.49
C MET A 21 3.51 1.42 -6.90
N VAL A 22 3.18 0.55 -7.86
CA VAL A 22 2.85 0.97 -9.21
C VAL A 22 1.36 0.78 -9.41
N LEU A 23 0.67 1.86 -9.72
CA LEU A 23 -0.76 1.87 -9.97
C LEU A 23 -1.00 2.55 -11.32
N HIS A 24 -1.64 1.85 -12.24
CA HIS A 24 -1.91 2.37 -13.58
C HIS A 24 -0.65 2.91 -14.28
N GLY A 25 0.47 2.22 -14.09
CA GLY A 25 1.74 2.60 -14.70
C GLY A 25 2.48 3.74 -14.00
N GLU A 26 1.95 4.27 -12.92
CA GLU A 26 2.60 5.33 -12.15
C GLU A 26 3.15 4.82 -10.84
N GLU A 27 4.37 5.19 -10.53
CA GLU A 27 4.96 4.88 -9.24
C GLU A 27 4.46 5.88 -8.19
N ILE A 28 3.89 5.35 -7.12
CA ILE A 28 3.44 6.15 -5.98
C ILE A 28 4.24 5.69 -4.78
N ARG A 29 4.96 6.63 -4.17
CA ARG A 29 5.75 6.34 -2.98
C ARG A 29 4.90 6.50 -1.74
N VAL A 30 5.20 5.70 -0.72
CA VAL A 30 4.59 5.86 0.59
C VAL A 30 5.24 7.05 1.28
N LYS A 31 4.48 8.14 1.39
CA LYS A 31 4.93 9.35 2.06
C LYS A 31 4.86 9.19 3.57
N GLU A 32 3.76 8.61 4.06
CA GLU A 32 3.54 8.39 5.47
C GLU A 32 2.69 7.13 5.65
N LEU A 33 3.19 6.18 6.40
CA LEU A 33 2.40 5.02 6.80
C LEU A 33 1.52 5.43 7.97
N ILE A 34 0.20 5.38 7.78
CA ILE A 34 -0.76 5.81 8.78
C ILE A 34 -1.08 4.68 9.74
N ASP A 35 -1.29 3.48 9.21
CA ASP A 35 -1.72 2.34 10.01
C ASP A 35 -1.42 1.04 9.28
N SER A 36 -1.37 -0.04 10.03
CA SER A 36 -1.29 -1.39 9.48
C SER A 36 -1.99 -2.35 10.42
N TRP A 37 -2.60 -3.40 9.85
CA TRP A 37 -3.27 -4.40 10.68
C TRP A 37 -3.25 -5.76 10.00
N LEU A 38 -3.46 -6.80 10.80
CA LEU A 38 -3.52 -8.17 10.34
C LEU A 38 -4.98 -8.62 10.27
N ALA A 39 -5.32 -9.28 9.16
CA ALA A 39 -6.52 -10.07 9.04
C ALA A 39 -6.10 -11.53 8.89
N PRO A 40 -7.02 -12.49 8.99
CA PRO A 40 -6.64 -13.91 8.93
C PRO A 40 -5.83 -14.31 7.72
N ASP A 41 -6.15 -13.76 6.55
CA ASP A 41 -5.50 -14.16 5.29
C ASP A 41 -4.68 -13.04 4.65
N HIS A 42 -4.70 -11.85 5.21
CA HIS A 42 -4.08 -10.68 4.59
C HIS A 42 -3.48 -9.74 5.63
N ARG A 43 -2.52 -8.95 5.16
CA ARG A 43 -2.01 -7.81 5.92
C ARG A 43 -2.43 -6.55 5.20
N TYR A 44 -2.91 -5.57 5.96
CA TYR A 44 -3.39 -4.30 5.42
C TYR A 44 -2.46 -3.17 5.81
N PHE A 45 -2.30 -2.24 4.88
CA PHE A 45 -1.50 -1.04 5.10
C PHE A 45 -2.28 0.17 4.61
N LYS A 46 -2.40 1.17 5.47
CA LYS A 46 -3.00 2.44 5.13
C LYS A 46 -1.92 3.51 5.12
N PHE A 47 -1.83 4.25 4.03
CA PHE A 47 -0.76 5.24 3.90
C PHE A 47 -1.21 6.44 3.06
N THR A 48 -0.46 7.54 3.20
CA THR A 48 -0.56 8.68 2.32
C THR A 48 0.51 8.52 1.24
N GLY A 49 0.09 8.59 -0.02
CA GLY A 49 0.99 8.49 -1.15
C GLY A 49 1.68 9.81 -1.47
N SER A 50 2.68 9.74 -2.34
CA SER A 50 3.42 10.91 -2.82
C SER A 50 2.54 11.88 -3.61
N ASP A 51 1.39 11.41 -4.07
CA ASP A 51 0.36 12.22 -4.74
C ASP A 51 -0.62 12.85 -3.75
N HIS A 52 -0.37 12.71 -2.44
CA HIS A 52 -1.23 13.16 -1.35
C HIS A 52 -2.55 12.40 -1.21
N GLY A 53 -2.78 11.38 -2.01
CA GLY A 53 -3.92 10.48 -1.86
C GLY A 53 -3.76 9.54 -0.69
N THR A 54 -4.88 9.05 -0.17
CA THR A 54 -4.89 8.04 0.89
C THR A 54 -5.23 6.69 0.29
N TYR A 55 -4.42 5.70 0.62
CA TYR A 55 -4.55 4.35 0.07
C TYR A 55 -4.62 3.32 1.17
N ILE A 56 -5.43 2.30 0.94
CA ILE A 56 -5.37 1.07 1.71
C ILE A 56 -5.07 -0.06 0.74
N ILE A 57 -3.97 -0.74 0.96
CA ILE A 57 -3.57 -1.89 0.16
C ILE A 57 -3.50 -3.11 1.06
N ARG A 58 -3.62 -4.28 0.45
CA ARG A 58 -3.51 -5.53 1.20
C ARG A 58 -2.52 -6.46 0.54
N HIS A 59 -1.84 -7.22 1.37
CA HIS A 59 -0.88 -8.22 0.97
C HIS A 59 -1.40 -9.61 1.34
N ASP A 60 -1.39 -10.50 0.36
CA ASP A 60 -1.63 -11.91 0.58
C ASP A 60 -0.27 -12.58 0.67
N PRO A 61 0.19 -12.94 1.89
CA PRO A 61 1.52 -13.52 2.05
C PRO A 61 1.64 -14.92 1.44
N GLN A 62 0.55 -15.64 1.33
CA GLN A 62 0.55 -16.99 0.78
C GLN A 62 0.85 -16.98 -0.72
N ASN A 63 0.23 -16.08 -1.46
CA ASN A 63 0.40 -15.94 -2.91
C ASN A 63 1.37 -14.83 -3.29
N ASN A 64 1.83 -14.06 -2.30
CA ASN A 64 2.68 -12.89 -2.50
C ASN A 64 2.10 -11.91 -3.53
N THR A 65 0.84 -11.57 -3.34
CA THR A 65 0.12 -10.64 -4.19
C THR A 65 -0.33 -9.44 -3.40
N TRP A 66 -0.40 -8.30 -4.08
CA TRP A 66 -0.84 -7.05 -3.50
C TRP A 66 -2.03 -6.51 -4.26
N GLU A 67 -2.96 -5.91 -3.53
CA GLU A 67 -4.18 -5.37 -4.13
C GLU A 67 -4.57 -4.05 -3.48
N LEU A 68 -5.10 -3.14 -4.29
CA LEU A 68 -5.69 -1.90 -3.78
C LEU A 68 -7.11 -2.18 -3.32
N THR A 69 -7.43 -1.83 -2.08
CA THR A 69 -8.77 -2.02 -1.51
C THR A 69 -9.52 -0.71 -1.32
N PHE A 70 -8.82 0.39 -1.18
CA PHE A 70 -9.44 1.70 -0.92
C PHE A 70 -8.54 2.82 -1.42
N TYR A 71 -9.15 3.84 -1.98
CA TYR A 71 -8.47 5.06 -2.39
C TYR A 71 -9.35 6.26 -2.09
N LYS A 72 -8.75 7.28 -1.51
CA LYS A 72 -9.39 8.57 -1.30
C LYS A 72 -8.51 9.65 -1.93
N GLU A 73 -9.14 10.49 -2.76
CA GLU A 73 -8.46 11.59 -3.39
C GLU A 73 -7.87 12.55 -2.36
N PRO A 74 -6.76 13.24 -2.70
CA PRO A 74 -6.22 14.25 -1.82
C PRO A 74 -7.25 15.34 -1.57
N PRO A 75 -7.23 15.96 -0.37
CA PRO A 75 -8.16 17.02 -0.09
C PRO A 75 -7.96 18.18 -1.07
N VAL A 76 -9.07 18.69 -1.57
CA VAL A 76 -9.06 19.90 -2.41
C VAL A 76 -8.79 21.09 -1.52
N VAL A 77 -7.66 21.72 -1.74
CA VAL A 77 -7.33 22.95 -1.02
C VAL A 77 -7.88 24.11 -1.84
N PRO A 78 -8.82 24.87 -1.29
CA PRO A 78 -9.37 26.02 -2.00
C PRO A 78 -8.34 27.11 -2.21
#